data_1b3a8442c4226f502110be20cbbfd1db
#
_entry.id   1b3a8442c4226f502110be20cbbfd1db
#
_cell.length_a   1.000
_cell.length_b   1.000
_cell.length_c   1.000
_cell.angle_alpha   90.00
_cell.angle_beta   90.00
_cell.angle_gamma   90.00
#
_symmetry.space_group_name_H-M   'P 1'
#
loop_
_entity.id
_entity.type
_entity.pdbx_description
1 polymer ?
#
loop_
_entity_poly.entity_id
_entity_poly.type
_entity_poly.pdbx_seq_one_letter_code
_entity_poly.pdbx_strand_id
1 'polypeptide(L)'
;MKNSIEFLRAGSLSTIQDLRRNNSRVYGIPRSGPMDHRSHMLSNWLLGKDLRSETIEMTLIGPKIKFNFNTNISLCGANSECLINNKKIDMNKTLIIKEGDVLDIKKIKEGNWIYLSISAEIVAGKYFDSLSTYERSEIGGIKGCLLYTSDAADESDR
;
A
#
# COMPACT_ATOMS: atom_id res chain seq x y z
N MET A 1 -0.88 -5.01 21.76
CA MET A 1 -0.93 -3.78 20.95
C MET A 1 -1.40 -4.13 19.55
N LYS A 2 -2.20 -3.29 18.93
CA LYS A 2 -2.69 -3.55 17.57
C LYS A 2 -1.56 -3.24 16.57
N ASN A 3 -1.28 -4.14 15.64
CA ASN A 3 -0.31 -3.90 14.58
C ASN A 3 -0.76 -2.69 13.75
N SER A 4 0.07 -1.67 13.61
CA SER A 4 -0.28 -0.46 12.88
C SER A 4 0.93 0.11 12.13
N ILE A 5 0.63 0.83 11.07
CA ILE A 5 1.60 1.67 10.35
C ILE A 5 1.15 3.13 10.49
N GLU A 6 2.10 4.03 10.56
CA GLU A 6 1.86 5.47 10.70
C GLU A 6 2.49 6.20 9.51
N PHE A 7 1.70 7.00 8.82
CA PHE A 7 2.19 7.84 7.72
C PHE A 7 2.77 9.14 8.26
N LEU A 8 4.09 9.21 8.39
CA LEU A 8 4.79 10.43 8.81
C LEU A 8 4.81 11.50 7.70
N ARG A 9 4.65 11.09 6.45
CA ARG A 9 4.45 11.91 5.27
C ARG A 9 3.61 11.12 4.26
N ALA A 10 2.55 11.72 3.75
CA ALA A 10 1.60 11.04 2.88
C ALA A 10 2.15 10.68 1.49
N GLY A 11 3.09 11.41 0.95
CA GLY A 11 3.46 11.31 -0.46
C GLY A 11 2.47 12.06 -1.36
N SER A 12 2.62 11.90 -2.69
CA SER A 12 1.75 12.59 -3.65
C SER A 12 0.40 11.91 -3.83
N LEU A 13 0.41 10.59 -3.94
CA LEU A 13 -0.78 9.76 -4.08
C LEU A 13 -0.44 8.38 -3.54
N SER A 14 -1.19 7.91 -2.55
CA SER A 14 -1.06 6.56 -2.00
C SER A 14 -2.44 5.97 -1.78
N THR A 15 -2.71 4.80 -2.34
CA THR A 15 -4.01 4.11 -2.26
C THR A 15 -3.83 2.64 -1.95
N ILE A 16 -4.84 2.01 -1.36
CA ILE A 16 -4.88 0.56 -1.22
C ILE A 16 -5.49 -0.03 -2.50
N GLN A 17 -4.83 -1.01 -3.10
CA GLN A 17 -5.29 -1.71 -4.30
C GLN A 17 -5.14 -3.22 -4.15
N ASP A 18 -6.14 -3.96 -4.64
CA ASP A 18 -6.13 -5.42 -4.76
C ASP A 18 -6.71 -5.87 -6.11
N LEU A 19 -6.77 -7.16 -6.39
CA LEU A 19 -7.30 -7.72 -7.63
C LEU A 19 -8.65 -8.44 -7.43
N ARG A 20 -9.48 -8.02 -6.48
CA ARG A 20 -10.65 -8.80 -6.05
C ARG A 20 -12.02 -8.25 -6.45
N ARG A 21 -12.17 -6.96 -6.81
CA ARG A 21 -13.48 -6.39 -7.10
C ARG A 21 -14.09 -6.97 -8.38
N ASN A 22 -15.06 -7.83 -8.19
CA ASN A 22 -15.82 -8.45 -9.28
C ASN A 22 -17.30 -8.04 -9.21
N ASN A 23 -18.01 -8.16 -10.33
CA ASN A 23 -19.44 -7.92 -10.43
C ASN A 23 -19.94 -6.53 -9.99
N SER A 24 -19.04 -5.56 -9.81
CA SER A 24 -19.39 -4.20 -9.38
C SER A 24 -19.91 -3.31 -10.52
N ARG A 25 -19.60 -3.65 -11.78
CA ARG A 25 -19.93 -2.81 -12.95
C ARG A 25 -21.44 -2.68 -13.19
N VAL A 26 -22.22 -3.69 -12.84
CA VAL A 26 -23.69 -3.63 -12.96
C VAL A 26 -24.31 -2.57 -12.07
N TYR A 27 -23.58 -2.11 -11.05
CA TYR A 27 -23.97 -1.04 -10.14
C TYR A 27 -23.27 0.30 -10.47
N GLY A 28 -22.63 0.40 -11.65
CA GLY A 28 -21.89 1.59 -12.04
C GLY A 28 -20.55 1.79 -11.32
N ILE A 29 -20.08 0.80 -10.54
CA ILE A 29 -18.84 0.87 -9.80
C ILE A 29 -17.71 0.21 -10.60
N PRO A 30 -16.60 0.89 -10.90
CA PRO A 30 -15.48 0.30 -11.62
C PRO A 30 -14.78 -0.78 -10.80
N ARG A 31 -14.08 -1.68 -11.47
CA ARG A 31 -13.31 -2.72 -10.79
C ARG A 31 -12.20 -2.15 -9.91
N SER A 32 -11.65 -1.00 -10.29
CA SER A 32 -10.42 -0.46 -9.70
C SER A 32 -9.27 -1.47 -9.78
N GLY A 33 -8.33 -1.41 -8.86
CA GLY A 33 -7.18 -2.30 -8.83
C GLY A 33 -5.90 -1.59 -9.27
N PRO A 34 -4.75 -2.26 -9.16
CA PRO A 34 -3.45 -1.67 -9.43
C PRO A 34 -3.29 -1.29 -10.90
N MET A 35 -2.57 -0.20 -11.15
CA MET A 35 -2.25 0.26 -12.51
C MET A 35 -1.21 -0.64 -13.17
N ASP A 36 -0.23 -1.14 -12.41
CA ASP A 36 0.74 -2.15 -12.85
C ASP A 36 0.51 -3.46 -12.12
N HIS A 37 -0.25 -4.35 -12.74
CA HIS A 37 -0.58 -5.66 -12.20
C HIS A 37 0.66 -6.53 -11.95
N ARG A 38 1.69 -6.42 -12.80
CA ARG A 38 2.90 -7.26 -12.69
C ARG A 38 3.68 -6.90 -11.43
N SER A 39 3.95 -5.63 -11.22
CA SER A 39 4.67 -5.16 -10.04
C SER A 39 3.88 -5.39 -8.75
N HIS A 40 2.56 -5.22 -8.79
CA HIS A 40 1.66 -5.58 -7.69
C HIS A 40 1.78 -7.06 -7.32
N MET A 41 1.60 -7.96 -8.31
CA MET A 41 1.69 -9.40 -8.07
C MET A 41 3.09 -9.82 -7.62
N LEU A 42 4.15 -9.26 -8.19
CA LEU A 42 5.53 -9.53 -7.79
C LEU A 42 5.77 -9.16 -6.33
N SER A 43 5.26 -8.00 -5.87
CA SER A 43 5.41 -7.59 -4.48
C SER A 43 4.75 -8.58 -3.51
N ASN A 44 3.57 -9.10 -3.84
CA ASN A 44 2.90 -10.12 -3.05
C ASN A 44 3.62 -11.47 -3.10
N TRP A 45 4.09 -11.87 -4.28
CA TRP A 45 4.82 -13.12 -4.48
C TRP A 45 6.09 -13.20 -3.64
N LEU A 46 6.86 -12.12 -3.57
CA LEU A 46 8.08 -12.03 -2.76
C LEU A 46 7.83 -12.28 -1.26
N LEU A 47 6.63 -12.03 -0.78
CA LEU A 47 6.22 -12.28 0.61
C LEU A 47 5.46 -13.60 0.79
N GLY A 48 5.29 -14.40 -0.29
CA GLY A 48 4.49 -15.62 -0.25
C GLY A 48 2.99 -15.38 -0.01
N LYS A 49 2.48 -14.17 -0.29
CA LYS A 49 1.05 -13.83 -0.20
C LYS A 49 0.32 -14.28 -1.47
N ASP A 50 -1.01 -14.38 -1.37
CA ASP A 50 -1.86 -14.49 -2.57
C ASP A 50 -1.57 -13.29 -3.48
N LEU A 51 -1.32 -13.55 -4.76
CA LEU A 51 -0.98 -12.54 -5.78
C LEU A 51 -2.04 -11.44 -5.92
N ARG A 52 -3.27 -11.71 -5.49
CA ARG A 52 -4.43 -10.81 -5.54
C ARG A 52 -4.61 -10.01 -4.26
N SER A 53 -3.79 -10.24 -3.23
CA SER A 53 -3.84 -9.53 -1.95
C SER A 53 -3.58 -8.03 -2.14
N GLU A 54 -4.03 -7.29 -1.16
CA GLU A 54 -3.86 -5.85 -1.10
C GLU A 54 -2.40 -5.41 -1.03
N THR A 55 -2.12 -4.27 -1.65
CA THR A 55 -0.86 -3.53 -1.56
C THR A 55 -1.15 -2.04 -1.43
N ILE A 56 -0.16 -1.28 -1.01
CA ILE A 56 -0.20 0.18 -1.12
C ILE A 56 0.44 0.56 -2.45
N GLU A 57 -0.39 1.10 -3.35
CA GLU A 57 0.03 1.68 -4.63
C GLU A 57 0.37 3.15 -4.44
N MET A 58 1.48 3.60 -5.00
CA MET A 58 1.94 4.99 -4.87
C MET A 58 2.61 5.49 -6.15
N THR A 59 2.55 6.82 -6.36
CA THR A 59 3.17 7.47 -7.53
C THR A 59 3.78 8.82 -7.18
N LEU A 60 4.64 9.34 -8.07
CA LEU A 60 5.38 10.60 -8.01
C LEU A 60 6.35 10.67 -6.82
N ILE A 61 5.88 10.97 -5.64
CA ILE A 61 6.66 11.00 -4.39
C ILE A 61 6.00 10.02 -3.42
N GLY A 62 6.75 9.03 -2.97
CA GLY A 62 6.24 8.04 -2.03
C GLY A 62 6.07 8.59 -0.61
N PRO A 63 5.38 7.86 0.24
CA PRO A 63 5.19 8.21 1.64
C PRO A 63 6.43 7.94 2.49
N LYS A 64 6.42 8.49 3.71
CA LYS A 64 7.29 8.09 4.80
C LYS A 64 6.43 7.38 5.85
N ILE A 65 6.74 6.11 6.12
CA ILE A 65 5.93 5.21 6.92
C ILE A 65 6.74 4.67 8.10
N LYS A 66 6.20 4.80 9.31
CA LYS A 66 6.72 4.15 10.51
C LYS A 66 5.94 2.87 10.78
N PHE A 67 6.63 1.80 11.11
CA PHE A 67 6.04 0.52 11.47
C PHE A 67 6.03 0.36 12.99
N ASN A 68 4.87 0.09 13.59
CA ASN A 68 4.73 -0.10 15.02
C ASN A 68 4.67 -1.60 15.40
N PHE A 69 5.21 -2.47 14.54
CA PHE A 69 5.30 -3.92 14.75
C PHE A 69 6.36 -4.54 13.82
N ASN A 70 6.81 -5.75 14.16
CA ASN A 70 7.73 -6.52 13.32
C ASN A 70 6.99 -7.14 12.14
N THR A 71 7.50 -6.99 10.93
CA THR A 71 6.90 -7.56 9.71
C THR A 71 7.92 -7.73 8.61
N ASN A 72 7.53 -8.38 7.52
CA ASN A 72 8.27 -8.35 6.27
C ASN A 72 7.53 -7.48 5.25
N ILE A 73 8.28 -6.79 4.43
CA ILE A 73 7.75 -5.98 3.33
C ILE A 73 8.47 -6.29 2.02
N SER A 74 7.85 -5.92 0.92
CA SER A 74 8.50 -5.85 -0.39
C SER A 74 8.08 -4.59 -1.13
N LEU A 75 9.00 -4.03 -1.91
CA LEU A 75 8.78 -2.87 -2.77
C LEU A 75 9.10 -3.25 -4.21
N CYS A 76 8.13 -3.11 -5.11
CA CYS A 76 8.28 -3.43 -6.53
C CYS A 76 7.71 -2.31 -7.41
N GLY A 77 8.18 -2.24 -8.66
CA GLY A 77 7.70 -1.29 -9.66
C GLY A 77 8.74 -0.26 -10.07
N ALA A 78 8.30 0.98 -10.17
CA ALA A 78 9.11 2.11 -10.64
C ALA A 78 10.37 2.35 -9.80
N ASN A 79 11.42 2.82 -10.44
CA ASN A 79 12.70 3.07 -9.77
C ASN A 79 12.61 4.33 -8.89
N SER A 80 12.90 4.16 -7.62
CA SER A 80 12.97 5.23 -6.63
C SER A 80 14.08 4.94 -5.62
N GLU A 81 14.59 5.98 -5.01
CA GLU A 81 15.43 5.84 -3.84
C GLU A 81 14.57 5.55 -2.61
N CYS A 82 14.78 4.37 -2.03
CA CYS A 82 14.07 3.92 -0.83
C CYS A 82 15.06 3.77 0.32
N LEU A 83 14.67 4.20 1.51
CA LEU A 83 15.50 4.19 2.70
C LEU A 83 14.74 3.52 3.86
N ILE A 84 15.44 2.71 4.65
CA ILE A 84 14.97 2.28 5.97
C ILE A 84 15.93 2.89 7.00
N ASN A 85 15.40 3.69 7.94
CA ASN A 85 16.19 4.40 8.96
C ASN A 85 17.37 5.19 8.35
N ASN A 86 17.10 5.91 7.25
CA ASN A 86 18.06 6.70 6.47
C ASN A 86 19.16 5.87 5.76
N LYS A 87 19.07 4.54 5.75
CA LYS A 87 19.98 3.66 4.99
C LYS A 87 19.30 3.23 3.71
N LYS A 88 19.99 3.39 2.58
CA LYS A 88 19.48 2.98 1.27
C LYS A 88 19.24 1.47 1.21
N ILE A 89 18.12 1.11 0.63
CA ILE A 89 17.73 -0.29 0.39
C ILE A 89 17.49 -0.54 -1.08
N ASP A 90 17.60 -1.81 -1.49
CA ASP A 90 17.24 -2.24 -2.83
C ASP A 90 15.78 -2.68 -2.86
N MET A 91 15.13 -2.41 -3.99
CA MET A 91 13.78 -2.89 -4.30
C MET A 91 13.79 -4.35 -4.81
N ASN A 92 12.61 -4.90 -5.08
CA ASN A 92 12.38 -6.22 -5.66
C ASN A 92 12.94 -7.39 -4.82
N LYS A 93 12.91 -7.26 -3.52
CA LYS A 93 13.28 -8.31 -2.55
C LYS A 93 12.45 -8.20 -1.27
N THR A 94 12.44 -9.27 -0.49
CA THR A 94 11.88 -9.26 0.86
C THR A 94 12.81 -8.51 1.80
N LEU A 95 12.23 -7.60 2.58
CA LEU A 95 12.92 -6.77 3.57
C LEU A 95 12.31 -7.04 4.95
N ILE A 96 13.16 -7.21 5.95
CA ILE A 96 12.75 -7.41 7.34
C ILE A 96 12.61 -6.04 7.99
N ILE A 97 11.46 -5.79 8.58
CA ILE A 97 11.13 -4.57 9.32
C ILE A 97 10.99 -4.91 10.79
N LYS A 98 11.61 -4.10 11.62
CA LYS A 98 11.45 -4.14 13.08
C LYS A 98 10.51 -3.04 13.53
N GLU A 99 9.88 -3.26 14.67
CA GLU A 99 9.09 -2.22 15.34
C GLU A 99 9.93 -0.94 15.52
N GLY A 100 9.37 0.20 15.13
CA GLY A 100 10.03 1.50 15.15
C GLY A 100 10.75 1.88 13.86
N ASP A 101 10.96 0.94 12.94
CA ASP A 101 11.61 1.24 11.66
C ASP A 101 10.78 2.21 10.82
N VAL A 102 11.49 3.08 10.10
CA VAL A 102 10.90 4.11 9.24
C VAL A 102 11.34 3.88 7.79
N LEU A 103 10.38 3.54 6.95
CA LEU A 103 10.54 3.45 5.49
C LEU A 103 10.29 4.83 4.87
N ASP A 104 11.22 5.33 4.08
CA ASP A 104 11.10 6.60 3.36
C ASP A 104 11.28 6.36 1.86
N ILE A 105 10.20 6.52 1.10
CA ILE A 105 10.19 6.36 -0.35
C ILE A 105 10.27 7.75 -0.98
N LYS A 106 11.33 8.00 -1.72
CA LYS A 106 11.60 9.30 -2.34
C LYS A 106 10.84 9.47 -3.67
N LYS A 107 11.18 10.52 -4.38
CA LYS A 107 10.64 10.80 -5.72
C LYS A 107 11.00 9.66 -6.69
N ILE A 108 10.02 9.23 -7.46
CA ILE A 108 10.22 8.28 -8.55
C ILE A 108 11.14 8.92 -9.61
N LYS A 109 12.19 8.19 -10.01
CA LYS A 109 13.16 8.63 -11.00
C LYS A 109 12.83 8.12 -12.41
N GLU A 110 12.28 6.90 -12.47
CA GLU A 110 11.94 6.21 -13.72
C GLU A 110 10.75 5.29 -13.49
N GLY A 111 9.79 5.29 -14.40
CA GLY A 111 8.50 4.61 -14.25
C GLY A 111 7.47 5.49 -13.53
N ASN A 112 6.32 4.91 -13.16
CA ASN A 112 5.21 5.67 -12.59
C ASN A 112 4.68 5.13 -11.26
N TRP A 113 4.69 3.81 -11.05
CA TRP A 113 3.98 3.17 -9.95
C TRP A 113 4.88 2.29 -9.12
N ILE A 114 4.79 2.42 -7.80
CA ILE A 114 5.46 1.55 -6.81
C ILE A 114 4.38 0.87 -5.97
N TYR A 115 4.64 -0.39 -5.61
CA TYR A 115 3.78 -1.22 -4.77
C TYR A 115 4.53 -1.64 -3.52
N LEU A 116 3.94 -1.35 -2.38
CA LEU A 116 4.39 -1.84 -1.08
C LEU A 116 3.44 -2.96 -0.64
N SER A 117 3.94 -4.18 -0.59
CA SER A 117 3.27 -5.30 0.08
C SER A 117 3.81 -5.45 1.50
N ILE A 118 2.94 -5.84 2.42
CA ILE A 118 3.24 -6.07 3.84
C ILE A 118 2.75 -7.49 4.17
N SER A 119 3.53 -8.28 4.91
CA SER A 119 3.13 -9.64 5.30
C SER A 119 1.89 -9.67 6.20
N ALA A 120 1.65 -8.60 6.96
CA ALA A 120 0.42 -8.41 7.70
C ALA A 120 -0.74 -8.04 6.77
N GLU A 121 -1.95 -8.42 7.14
CA GLU A 121 -3.18 -8.04 6.43
C GLU A 121 -3.49 -6.56 6.68
N ILE A 122 -3.86 -5.83 5.62
CA ILE A 122 -4.30 -4.44 5.73
C ILE A 122 -5.80 -4.44 6.02
N VAL A 123 -6.17 -3.88 7.16
CA VAL A 123 -7.58 -3.71 7.53
C VAL A 123 -8.09 -2.40 6.96
N ALA A 124 -9.06 -2.48 6.05
CA ALA A 124 -9.65 -1.32 5.38
C ALA A 124 -11.10 -1.61 4.96
N GLY A 125 -11.80 -0.60 4.48
CA GLY A 125 -13.17 -0.73 3.97
C GLY A 125 -13.27 -1.69 2.79
N LYS A 126 -14.13 -2.70 2.88
CA LYS A 126 -14.30 -3.74 1.88
C LYS A 126 -15.62 -3.59 1.15
N TYR A 127 -15.57 -3.51 -0.18
CA TYR A 127 -16.74 -3.40 -1.06
C TYR A 127 -16.63 -4.39 -2.22
N PHE A 128 -17.64 -5.23 -2.44
CA PHE A 128 -17.63 -6.31 -3.43
C PHE A 128 -16.37 -7.18 -3.33
N ASP A 129 -16.05 -7.61 -2.09
CA ASP A 129 -14.87 -8.43 -1.75
C ASP A 129 -13.51 -7.79 -2.10
N SER A 130 -13.46 -6.47 -2.27
CA SER A 130 -12.24 -5.74 -2.61
C SER A 130 -11.98 -4.59 -1.65
N LEU A 131 -10.70 -4.39 -1.34
CA LEU A 131 -10.16 -3.26 -0.59
C LEU A 131 -9.74 -2.10 -1.51
N SER A 132 -9.80 -2.29 -2.85
CA SER A 132 -9.32 -1.28 -3.80
C SER A 132 -10.03 0.05 -3.62
N THR A 133 -9.24 1.10 -3.51
CA THR A 133 -9.72 2.48 -3.38
C THR A 133 -10.29 2.96 -4.72
N TYR A 134 -11.44 3.63 -4.65
CA TYR A 134 -12.02 4.39 -5.73
C TYR A 134 -12.45 5.76 -5.20
N GLU A 135 -11.57 6.75 -5.34
CA GLU A 135 -11.72 8.08 -4.74
C GLU A 135 -13.02 8.81 -5.11
N ARG A 136 -13.42 8.73 -6.41
CA ARG A 136 -14.59 9.48 -6.90
C ARG A 136 -15.90 9.13 -6.20
N SER A 137 -15.99 7.95 -5.62
CA SER A 137 -17.20 7.50 -4.92
C SER A 137 -16.93 7.12 -3.48
N GLU A 138 -15.75 7.48 -2.96
CA GLU A 138 -15.35 7.19 -1.58
C GLU A 138 -15.51 5.71 -1.20
N ILE A 139 -15.14 4.80 -2.12
CA ILE A 139 -15.30 3.35 -1.98
C ILE A 139 -13.96 2.67 -1.75
N GLY A 140 -13.93 1.72 -0.83
CA GLY A 140 -12.76 0.89 -0.49
C GLY A 140 -11.68 1.69 0.22
N GLY A 141 -10.51 1.05 0.43
CA GLY A 141 -9.41 1.68 1.14
C GLY A 141 -9.80 2.16 2.54
N ILE A 142 -9.15 3.21 3.01
CA ILE A 142 -9.52 3.92 4.24
C ILE A 142 -10.49 5.02 3.86
N LYS A 143 -11.81 4.80 4.10
CA LYS A 143 -12.91 5.73 3.77
C LYS A 143 -12.92 6.20 2.30
N GLY A 144 -12.42 5.36 1.37
CA GLY A 144 -12.33 5.72 -0.04
C GLY A 144 -11.33 6.83 -0.37
N CYS A 145 -10.52 7.24 0.60
CA CYS A 145 -9.60 8.36 0.49
C CYS A 145 -8.17 7.92 0.23
N LEU A 146 -7.34 8.89 -0.16
CA LEU A 146 -5.89 8.76 -0.15
C LEU A 146 -5.39 8.52 1.27
N LEU A 147 -4.27 7.82 1.39
CA LEU A 147 -3.63 7.59 2.69
C LEU A 147 -2.90 8.86 3.14
N TYR A 148 -3.40 9.48 4.20
CA TYR A 148 -2.83 10.69 4.81
C TYR A 148 -2.23 10.42 6.19
N THR A 149 -1.45 11.36 6.71
CA THR A 149 -0.70 11.25 7.96
C THR A 149 -1.56 11.10 9.22
N SER A 150 -2.86 11.41 9.18
CA SER A 150 -3.74 11.40 10.36
C SER A 150 -4.74 10.24 10.43
N ASP A 151 -4.96 9.51 9.33
CA ASP A 151 -6.14 8.63 9.24
C ASP A 151 -5.87 7.14 9.52
N ALA A 152 -4.62 6.71 9.58
CA ALA A 152 -4.29 5.28 9.71
C ALA A 152 -4.32 4.74 11.15
N ALA A 153 -4.47 5.59 12.17
CA ALA A 153 -4.33 5.20 13.57
C ALA A 153 -5.62 5.16 14.38
N ASP A 154 -6.75 5.69 13.91
CA ASP A 154 -7.88 6.04 14.81
C ASP A 154 -9.21 5.30 14.58
N GLU A 155 -9.25 4.21 13.82
CA GLU A 155 -10.50 3.45 13.59
C GLU A 155 -10.63 2.15 14.39
N SER A 156 -10.29 2.18 15.68
CA SER A 156 -10.59 1.04 16.55
C SER A 156 -11.67 1.30 17.61
N ASP A 157 -12.30 2.48 17.63
CA ASP A 157 -13.36 2.78 18.60
C ASP A 157 -14.55 3.48 17.91
N ARG A 158 -15.40 2.67 17.25
CA ARG A 158 -16.83 2.93 17.13
C ARG A 158 -17.58 1.69 16.68
#